data_33ef8d60084aaaa6903ea932df65363d
#
_entry.id   33ef8d60084aaaa6903ea932df65363d
#
_cell.length_a   1.000
_cell.length_b   1.000
_cell.length_c   1.000
_cell.angle_alpha   90.00
_cell.angle_beta   90.00
_cell.angle_gamma   90.00
#
_symmetry.space_group_name_H-M   'P 1'
#
loop_
_entity.id
_entity.type
_entity.pdbx_description
1 polymer ?
#
loop_
_entity_poly.entity_id
_entity_poly.type
_entity_poly.pdbx_seq_one_letter_code
_entity_poly.pdbx_strand_id
1 'polypeptide(L)'
;MKLMFGRTVSLQLRLFVAVLLSIVLIVGDRYTQGGTVVRTSLNTLVSPLIYVANLPYELFSLSAKSLHTRDQLLTENEALKKKKMLQSEQLQQYQFLARENQKLRALLGSSAKQSNRKIIAQVLSVHSNPYSHQVVINRGTTDGLSEGQAVIDEMGVVGQLTKVGSTTSRVLLMTDTTHATPVRILRNDVRTVVEGIGKINVVKLSHVPHSLDVRIGDVLVTSGLGGTFPEGYPVAVVTEINRDEGRP
;
A
#
# COMPACT_ATOMS: atom_id res chain seq x y z
N MET A 1 89.30 -37.88 -16.62
CA MET A 1 87.84 -37.94 -16.55
C MET A 1 87.28 -36.98 -17.60
N LYS A 2 86.62 -37.50 -18.60
CA LYS A 2 86.28 -36.76 -19.81
C LYS A 2 84.92 -36.01 -19.65
N LEU A 3 84.99 -34.71 -19.77
CA LEU A 3 83.84 -33.83 -19.90
C LEU A 3 83.29 -33.99 -21.32
N MET A 4 82.11 -34.50 -21.43
CA MET A 4 81.34 -34.55 -22.73
C MET A 4 80.78 -33.17 -23.03
N PHE A 5 81.36 -32.47 -24.00
CA PHE A 5 80.86 -31.28 -24.61
C PHE A 5 79.61 -31.61 -25.45
N GLY A 6 78.45 -31.32 -24.94
CA GLY A 6 77.23 -31.26 -25.76
C GLY A 6 77.28 -30.08 -26.70
N ARG A 7 77.21 -30.33 -28.01
CA ARG A 7 77.15 -29.34 -29.08
C ARG A 7 75.96 -28.40 -28.82
N THR A 8 76.24 -27.19 -28.40
CA THR A 8 75.22 -26.13 -28.30
C THR A 8 74.86 -25.73 -29.73
N VAL A 9 73.66 -26.03 -30.13
CA VAL A 9 73.06 -25.54 -31.36
C VAL A 9 73.14 -24.02 -31.36
N SER A 10 73.81 -23.42 -32.38
CA SER A 10 74.03 -21.98 -32.43
C SER A 10 72.74 -21.21 -32.28
N LEU A 11 72.82 -20.10 -31.53
CA LEU A 11 71.65 -19.22 -31.24
C LEU A 11 70.89 -18.83 -32.54
N GLN A 12 71.64 -18.65 -33.63
CA GLN A 12 71.14 -18.34 -34.96
C GLN A 12 70.24 -19.47 -35.53
N LEU A 13 70.61 -20.73 -35.33
CA LEU A 13 69.84 -21.87 -35.80
C LEU A 13 68.53 -22.00 -35.00
N ARG A 14 68.55 -21.72 -33.71
CA ARG A 14 67.34 -21.70 -32.87
C ARG A 14 66.38 -20.63 -33.30
N LEU A 15 66.90 -19.43 -33.59
CA LEU A 15 66.10 -18.30 -34.06
C LEU A 15 65.50 -18.59 -35.44
N PHE A 16 66.30 -19.17 -36.35
CA PHE A 16 65.82 -19.56 -37.68
C PHE A 16 64.71 -20.60 -37.60
N VAL A 17 64.87 -21.62 -36.76
CA VAL A 17 63.85 -22.66 -36.57
C VAL A 17 62.56 -22.06 -35.93
N ALA A 18 62.71 -21.14 -34.99
CA ALA A 18 61.56 -20.48 -34.36
C ALA A 18 60.78 -19.61 -35.36
N VAL A 19 61.46 -18.86 -36.20
CA VAL A 19 60.85 -18.04 -37.27
C VAL A 19 60.17 -18.93 -38.32
N LEU A 20 60.81 -20.01 -38.73
CA LEU A 20 60.28 -20.94 -39.72
C LEU A 20 59.03 -21.64 -39.17
N LEU A 21 59.05 -22.05 -37.89
CA LEU A 21 57.89 -22.63 -37.20
C LEU A 21 56.72 -21.62 -37.07
N SER A 22 57.06 -20.35 -36.78
CA SER A 22 56.04 -19.28 -36.74
C SER A 22 55.37 -19.05 -38.10
N ILE A 23 56.18 -19.03 -39.19
CA ILE A 23 55.65 -18.88 -40.54
C ILE A 23 54.78 -20.08 -40.94
N VAL A 24 55.21 -21.31 -40.61
CA VAL A 24 54.40 -22.51 -40.87
C VAL A 24 53.07 -22.49 -40.10
N LEU A 25 53.08 -22.03 -38.86
CA LEU A 25 51.86 -21.88 -38.07
C LEU A 25 50.93 -20.81 -38.65
N ILE A 26 51.46 -19.67 -39.10
CA ILE A 26 50.68 -18.59 -39.71
C ILE A 26 50.08 -19.03 -41.06
N VAL A 27 50.86 -19.74 -41.89
CA VAL A 27 50.40 -20.25 -43.16
C VAL A 27 49.41 -21.42 -42.96
N GLY A 28 49.63 -22.27 -41.97
CA GLY A 28 48.70 -23.33 -41.57
C GLY A 28 47.36 -22.79 -41.09
N ASP A 29 47.37 -21.71 -40.30
CA ASP A 29 46.14 -21.03 -39.81
C ASP A 29 45.34 -20.39 -40.95
N ARG A 30 46.03 -19.98 -42.04
CA ARG A 30 45.39 -19.34 -43.21
C ARG A 30 44.83 -20.35 -44.22
N TYR A 31 45.40 -21.52 -44.32
CA TYR A 31 44.99 -22.55 -45.31
C TYR A 31 44.03 -23.59 -44.74
N THR A 32 44.04 -23.83 -43.45
CA THR A 32 43.07 -24.68 -42.77
C THR A 32 42.08 -23.77 -42.01
N GLN A 33 40.78 -23.90 -42.32
CA GLN A 33 39.68 -23.27 -41.54
C GLN A 33 39.66 -23.80 -40.09
N GLY A 34 40.77 -24.28 -39.58
CA GLY A 34 40.94 -24.87 -38.23
C GLY A 34 41.03 -23.85 -37.09
N GLY A 35 41.28 -22.56 -37.40
CA GLY A 35 41.38 -21.53 -36.37
C GLY A 35 40.09 -21.34 -35.57
N THR A 36 38.95 -21.64 -36.15
CA THR A 36 37.64 -21.59 -35.43
C THR A 36 37.50 -22.78 -34.47
N VAL A 37 38.01 -23.95 -34.80
CA VAL A 37 37.93 -25.14 -33.95
C VAL A 37 38.84 -25.00 -32.71
N VAL A 38 40.05 -24.45 -32.88
CA VAL A 38 40.97 -24.22 -31.77
C VAL A 38 40.45 -23.12 -30.83
N ARG A 39 39.89 -22.04 -31.39
CA ARG A 39 39.26 -20.96 -30.57
C ARG A 39 38.01 -21.44 -29.83
N THR A 40 37.16 -22.24 -30.46
CA THR A 40 35.98 -22.85 -29.81
C THR A 40 36.40 -23.84 -28.73
N SER A 41 37.40 -24.65 -28.96
CA SER A 41 37.92 -25.59 -27.94
C SER A 41 38.55 -24.89 -26.75
N LEU A 42 39.30 -23.81 -26.97
CA LEU A 42 39.86 -22.96 -25.88
C LEU A 42 38.76 -22.24 -25.11
N ASN A 43 37.76 -21.70 -25.78
CA ASN A 43 36.60 -21.08 -25.11
C ASN A 43 35.80 -22.08 -24.29
N THR A 44 35.68 -23.33 -24.76
CA THR A 44 34.98 -24.41 -24.04
C THR A 44 35.76 -24.85 -22.79
N LEU A 45 37.09 -24.79 -22.83
CA LEU A 45 37.95 -25.11 -21.68
C LEU A 45 38.02 -23.97 -20.64
N VAL A 46 37.87 -22.72 -21.08
CA VAL A 46 37.86 -21.54 -20.20
C VAL A 46 36.45 -21.27 -19.58
N SER A 47 35.41 -21.69 -20.28
CA SER A 47 34.02 -21.53 -19.83
C SER A 47 33.77 -22.08 -18.41
N PRO A 48 34.16 -23.30 -18.02
CA PRO A 48 33.93 -23.80 -16.67
C PRO A 48 34.72 -23.02 -15.61
N LEU A 49 35.87 -22.43 -15.99
CA LEU A 49 36.69 -21.64 -15.06
C LEU A 49 36.02 -20.31 -14.68
N ILE A 50 35.30 -19.72 -15.64
CA ILE A 50 34.52 -18.51 -15.40
C ILE A 50 33.30 -18.81 -14.50
N TYR A 51 32.68 -19.98 -14.70
CA TYR A 51 31.58 -20.43 -13.82
C TYR A 51 32.05 -20.65 -12.38
N VAL A 52 33.21 -21.28 -12.19
CA VAL A 52 33.80 -21.52 -10.86
C VAL A 52 34.25 -20.23 -10.21
N ALA A 53 34.73 -19.25 -10.97
CA ALA A 53 35.16 -17.95 -10.45
C ALA A 53 33.97 -17.08 -9.99
N ASN A 54 32.81 -17.23 -10.58
CA ASN A 54 31.61 -16.46 -10.22
C ASN A 54 30.75 -17.11 -9.09
N LEU A 55 30.94 -18.41 -8.84
CA LEU A 55 30.24 -19.15 -7.78
C LEU A 55 30.37 -18.52 -6.39
N PRO A 56 31.54 -18.06 -5.92
CA PRO A 56 31.63 -17.46 -4.60
C PRO A 56 30.85 -16.16 -4.47
N TYR A 57 30.78 -15.34 -5.53
CA TYR A 57 30.08 -14.05 -5.50
C TYR A 57 28.55 -14.21 -5.38
N GLU A 58 27.97 -15.15 -6.11
CA GLU A 58 26.51 -15.43 -6.02
C GLU A 58 26.14 -16.06 -4.66
N LEU A 59 26.94 -16.98 -4.16
CA LEU A 59 26.73 -17.59 -2.84
C LEU A 59 26.88 -16.58 -1.70
N PHE A 60 27.85 -15.67 -1.76
CA PHE A 60 28.00 -14.59 -0.80
C PHE A 60 26.88 -13.57 -0.88
N SER A 61 26.40 -13.23 -2.07
CA SER A 61 25.29 -12.28 -2.23
C SER A 61 23.94 -12.86 -1.77
N LEU A 62 23.72 -14.15 -1.98
CA LEU A 62 22.54 -14.85 -1.48
C LEU A 62 22.55 -14.97 0.05
N SER A 63 23.70 -15.29 0.63
CA SER A 63 23.85 -15.40 2.08
C SER A 63 23.72 -14.04 2.78
N ALA A 64 24.33 -12.98 2.25
CA ALA A 64 24.21 -11.62 2.81
C ALA A 64 22.78 -11.08 2.71
N LYS A 65 22.10 -11.31 1.58
CA LYS A 65 20.67 -10.93 1.42
C LYS A 65 19.77 -11.68 2.40
N SER A 66 19.98 -13.00 2.57
CA SER A 66 19.13 -13.79 3.47
C SER A 66 19.30 -13.42 4.94
N LEU A 67 20.50 -13.07 5.39
CA LEU A 67 20.75 -12.62 6.76
C LEU A 67 20.12 -11.24 7.01
N HIS A 68 20.28 -10.31 6.08
CA HIS A 68 19.70 -8.97 6.19
C HIS A 68 18.16 -9.03 6.19
N THR A 69 17.58 -9.91 5.37
CA THR A 69 16.12 -10.14 5.33
C THR A 69 15.62 -10.77 6.63
N ARG A 70 16.39 -11.70 7.22
CA ARG A 70 16.01 -12.34 8.48
C ARG A 70 16.00 -11.35 9.65
N ASP A 71 17.02 -10.48 9.77
CA ASP A 71 17.06 -9.47 10.83
C ASP A 71 15.97 -8.42 10.66
N GLN A 72 15.67 -8.04 9.42
CA GLN A 72 14.53 -7.16 9.12
C GLN A 72 13.20 -7.81 9.51
N LEU A 73 12.99 -9.07 9.16
CA LEU A 73 11.76 -9.80 9.51
C LEU A 73 11.64 -10.00 11.03
N LEU A 74 12.73 -10.21 11.75
CA LEU A 74 12.70 -10.31 13.21
C LEU A 74 12.32 -8.97 13.85
N THR A 75 12.94 -7.88 13.42
CA THR A 75 12.62 -6.52 13.90
C THR A 75 11.18 -6.12 13.58
N GLU A 76 10.70 -6.44 12.38
CA GLU A 76 9.31 -6.20 11.99
C GLU A 76 8.34 -7.06 12.83
N ASN A 77 8.68 -8.32 13.06
CA ASN A 77 7.87 -9.21 13.89
C ASN A 77 7.76 -8.71 15.34
N GLU A 78 8.87 -8.22 15.92
CA GLU A 78 8.87 -7.61 17.24
C GLU A 78 8.05 -6.32 17.28
N ALA A 79 8.19 -5.47 16.26
CA ALA A 79 7.39 -4.24 16.14
C ALA A 79 5.89 -4.56 16.00
N LEU A 80 5.54 -5.56 15.19
CA LEU A 80 4.16 -6.03 15.04
C LEU A 80 3.61 -6.64 16.33
N LYS A 81 4.40 -7.43 17.06
CA LYS A 81 4.02 -7.96 18.37
C LYS A 81 3.75 -6.86 19.39
N LYS A 82 4.63 -5.85 19.43
CA LYS A 82 4.45 -4.67 20.30
C LYS A 82 3.19 -3.89 19.93
N LYS A 83 2.97 -3.65 18.63
CA LYS A 83 1.75 -3.00 18.13
C LYS A 83 0.49 -3.79 18.50
N LYS A 84 0.52 -5.11 18.32
CA LYS A 84 -0.59 -6.02 18.70
C LYS A 84 -0.89 -5.94 20.20
N MET A 85 0.15 -5.90 21.06
CA MET A 85 0.00 -5.80 22.51
C MET A 85 -0.68 -4.48 22.90
N LEU A 86 -0.24 -3.34 22.35
CA LEU A 86 -0.87 -2.05 22.61
C LEU A 86 -2.32 -2.00 22.12
N GLN A 87 -2.59 -2.56 20.93
CA GLN A 87 -3.96 -2.64 20.42
C GLN A 87 -4.86 -3.53 21.30
N SER A 88 -4.30 -4.63 21.82
CA SER A 88 -5.03 -5.51 22.75
C SER A 88 -5.38 -4.79 24.05
N GLU A 89 -4.47 -4.00 24.59
CA GLU A 89 -4.72 -3.17 25.79
C GLU A 89 -5.84 -2.15 25.54
N GLN A 90 -5.74 -1.42 24.43
CA GLN A 90 -6.78 -0.45 24.03
C GLN A 90 -8.15 -1.12 23.85
N LEU A 91 -8.16 -2.31 23.24
CA LEU A 91 -9.40 -3.09 23.07
C LEU A 91 -10.00 -3.49 24.41
N GLN A 92 -9.19 -3.91 25.40
CA GLN A 92 -9.66 -4.25 26.74
C GLN A 92 -10.26 -3.02 27.45
N GLN A 93 -9.60 -1.85 27.37
CA GLN A 93 -10.13 -0.58 27.90
C GLN A 93 -11.44 -0.21 27.21
N TYR A 94 -11.50 -0.32 25.89
CA TYR A 94 -12.74 -0.07 25.14
C TYR A 94 -13.87 -1.00 25.60
N GLN A 95 -13.59 -2.28 25.76
CA GLN A 95 -14.61 -3.26 26.24
C GLN A 95 -15.10 -2.93 27.65
N PHE A 96 -14.20 -2.49 28.53
CA PHE A 96 -14.57 -2.02 29.87
C PHE A 96 -15.50 -0.83 29.81
N LEU A 97 -15.12 0.23 29.09
CA LEU A 97 -15.93 1.45 28.92
C LEU A 97 -17.29 1.15 28.25
N ALA A 98 -17.32 0.25 27.29
CA ALA A 98 -18.55 -0.16 26.62
C ALA A 98 -19.52 -0.86 27.61
N ARG A 99 -19.01 -1.74 28.47
CA ARG A 99 -19.80 -2.39 29.52
C ARG A 99 -20.32 -1.40 30.56
N GLU A 100 -19.46 -0.45 30.99
CA GLU A 100 -19.85 0.59 31.92
C GLU A 100 -20.95 1.47 31.30
N ASN A 101 -20.78 1.92 30.06
CA ASN A 101 -21.80 2.71 29.35
C ASN A 101 -23.13 1.93 29.24
N GLN A 102 -23.08 0.64 28.92
CA GLN A 102 -24.26 -0.24 28.86
C GLN A 102 -24.95 -0.31 30.23
N LYS A 103 -24.18 -0.46 31.30
CA LYS A 103 -24.71 -0.49 32.68
C LYS A 103 -25.37 0.85 33.06
N LEU A 104 -24.70 1.97 32.75
CA LEU A 104 -25.25 3.29 33.01
C LEU A 104 -26.56 3.53 32.24
N ARG A 105 -26.62 3.15 30.98
CA ARG A 105 -27.84 3.24 30.16
C ARG A 105 -28.98 2.35 30.72
N ALA A 106 -28.66 1.16 31.17
CA ALA A 106 -29.64 0.27 31.79
C ALA A 106 -30.23 0.88 33.07
N LEU A 107 -29.41 1.54 33.89
CA LEU A 107 -29.85 2.25 35.11
C LEU A 107 -30.73 3.48 34.77
N LEU A 108 -30.46 4.11 33.61
CA LEU A 108 -31.25 5.26 33.12
C LEU A 108 -32.50 4.87 32.35
N GLY A 109 -32.81 3.56 32.22
CA GLY A 109 -33.94 3.07 31.42
C GLY A 109 -33.82 3.34 29.91
N SER A 110 -32.61 3.67 29.42
CA SER A 110 -32.38 3.98 28.00
C SER A 110 -32.19 2.70 27.18
N SER A 111 -32.83 2.63 26.00
CA SER A 111 -32.70 1.50 25.08
C SER A 111 -31.25 1.23 24.71
N ALA A 112 -30.87 -0.05 24.66
CA ALA A 112 -29.55 -0.45 24.12
C ALA A 112 -29.40 -0.02 22.66
N LYS A 113 -28.29 0.61 22.34
CA LYS A 113 -27.98 0.98 20.95
C LYS A 113 -27.82 -0.29 20.13
N GLN A 114 -28.66 -0.45 19.11
CA GLN A 114 -28.68 -1.66 18.27
C GLN A 114 -27.34 -1.79 17.56
N SER A 115 -26.73 -2.98 17.67
CA SER A 115 -25.49 -3.29 16.94
C SER A 115 -25.84 -3.47 15.46
N ASN A 116 -25.42 -2.53 14.62
CA ASN A 116 -25.63 -2.61 13.19
C ASN A 116 -24.74 -3.70 12.58
N ARG A 117 -25.35 -4.65 11.87
CA ARG A 117 -24.60 -5.63 11.08
C ARG A 117 -23.79 -4.92 10.00
N LYS A 118 -22.50 -5.22 9.91
CA LYS A 118 -21.60 -4.67 8.89
C LYS A 118 -21.37 -5.70 7.79
N ILE A 119 -21.40 -5.26 6.54
CA ILE A 119 -21.16 -6.07 5.35
C ILE A 119 -19.94 -5.48 4.65
N ILE A 120 -18.97 -6.32 4.34
CA ILE A 120 -17.75 -5.91 3.62
C ILE A 120 -18.06 -5.94 2.12
N ALA A 121 -17.74 -4.83 1.44
CA ALA A 121 -17.87 -4.67 0.00
C ALA A 121 -16.60 -4.16 -0.64
N GLN A 122 -16.43 -4.44 -1.94
CA GLN A 122 -15.33 -3.92 -2.74
C GLN A 122 -15.88 -2.93 -3.78
N VAL A 123 -15.08 -1.89 -4.06
CA VAL A 123 -15.39 -0.92 -5.12
C VAL A 123 -15.10 -1.57 -6.48
N LEU A 124 -16.12 -1.62 -7.34
CA LEU A 124 -16.00 -2.13 -8.70
C LEU A 124 -15.64 -1.05 -9.70
N SER A 125 -16.22 0.14 -9.54
CA SER A 125 -15.95 1.27 -10.42
C SER A 125 -16.18 2.59 -9.70
N VAL A 126 -15.46 3.62 -10.14
CA VAL A 126 -15.58 4.99 -9.65
C VAL A 126 -16.10 5.85 -10.80
N HIS A 127 -17.21 6.53 -10.58
CA HIS A 127 -17.74 7.50 -11.51
C HIS A 127 -17.43 8.89 -10.98
N SER A 128 -16.38 9.50 -11.52
CA SER A 128 -15.99 10.88 -11.21
C SER A 128 -16.44 11.77 -12.36
N ASN A 129 -17.62 12.34 -12.21
CA ASN A 129 -18.12 13.44 -13.04
C ASN A 129 -17.98 14.72 -12.21
N PRO A 130 -17.66 15.90 -12.80
CA PRO A 130 -17.62 17.17 -12.04
C PRO A 130 -18.87 17.47 -11.23
N TYR A 131 -20.00 16.90 -11.61
CA TYR A 131 -21.30 17.12 -10.96
C TYR A 131 -21.79 15.97 -10.09
N SER A 132 -21.13 14.80 -10.12
CA SER A 132 -21.58 13.63 -9.36
C SER A 132 -20.44 12.71 -8.98
N HIS A 133 -20.26 12.54 -7.68
CA HIS A 133 -19.25 11.65 -7.11
C HIS A 133 -19.92 10.37 -6.60
N GLN A 134 -19.83 9.30 -7.40
CA GLN A 134 -20.47 8.03 -7.09
C GLN A 134 -19.51 6.87 -7.30
N VAL A 135 -19.66 5.82 -6.52
CA VAL A 135 -18.93 4.56 -6.67
C VAL A 135 -19.93 3.39 -6.74
N VAL A 136 -19.53 2.34 -7.46
CA VAL A 136 -20.29 1.09 -7.52
C VAL A 136 -19.56 0.05 -6.71
N ILE A 137 -20.31 -0.66 -5.85
CA ILE A 137 -19.79 -1.74 -4.99
C ILE A 137 -20.36 -3.10 -5.41
N ASN A 138 -19.65 -4.19 -5.08
CA ASN A 138 -19.98 -5.58 -5.41
C ASN A 138 -20.96 -6.24 -4.41
N ARG A 139 -21.89 -5.50 -3.85
CA ARG A 139 -22.92 -6.00 -2.94
C ARG A 139 -24.28 -5.43 -3.32
N GLY A 140 -25.34 -6.18 -3.07
CA GLY A 140 -26.69 -5.81 -3.44
C GLY A 140 -27.75 -6.31 -2.48
N THR A 141 -28.99 -6.38 -2.96
CA THR A 141 -30.14 -6.88 -2.18
C THR A 141 -29.97 -8.33 -1.73
N THR A 142 -29.27 -9.16 -2.52
CA THR A 142 -28.94 -10.55 -2.15
C THR A 142 -28.06 -10.64 -0.91
N ASP A 143 -27.27 -9.62 -0.61
CA ASP A 143 -26.41 -9.52 0.58
C ASP A 143 -27.14 -8.85 1.77
N GLY A 144 -28.39 -8.41 1.56
CA GLY A 144 -29.20 -7.72 2.56
C GLY A 144 -28.98 -6.22 2.62
N LEU A 145 -28.47 -5.60 1.53
CA LEU A 145 -28.37 -4.15 1.43
C LEU A 145 -29.71 -3.53 1.06
N SER A 146 -29.93 -2.31 1.55
CA SER A 146 -31.08 -1.46 1.23
C SER A 146 -30.64 -0.01 0.97
N GLU A 147 -31.46 0.72 0.22
CA GLU A 147 -31.22 2.15 -0.03
C GLU A 147 -31.20 2.93 1.28
N GLY A 148 -30.42 3.98 1.32
CA GLY A 148 -30.25 4.82 2.50
C GLY A 148 -29.22 4.34 3.51
N GLN A 149 -28.65 3.15 3.37
CA GLN A 149 -27.61 2.66 4.31
C GLN A 149 -26.29 3.44 4.17
N ALA A 150 -25.69 3.72 5.32
CA ALA A 150 -24.37 4.36 5.39
C ALA A 150 -23.26 3.43 4.91
N VAL A 151 -22.30 3.98 4.18
CA VAL A 151 -21.06 3.31 3.78
C VAL A 151 -19.90 3.95 4.54
N ILE A 152 -19.09 3.12 5.18
CA ILE A 152 -17.93 3.52 5.99
C ILE A 152 -16.68 2.81 5.52
N ASP A 153 -15.54 3.43 5.71
CA ASP A 153 -14.21 2.83 5.57
C ASP A 153 -13.42 2.86 6.89
N GLU A 154 -12.13 2.67 6.82
CA GLU A 154 -11.23 2.74 7.99
C GLU A 154 -11.09 4.14 8.58
N MET A 155 -11.32 5.19 7.79
CA MET A 155 -11.20 6.58 8.20
C MET A 155 -12.53 7.16 8.71
N GLY A 156 -13.66 6.62 8.28
CA GLY A 156 -14.98 7.10 8.72
C GLY A 156 -16.08 6.91 7.67
N VAL A 157 -16.96 7.91 7.56
CA VAL A 157 -18.09 7.88 6.63
C VAL A 157 -17.63 8.25 5.22
N VAL A 158 -17.93 7.36 4.27
CA VAL A 158 -17.63 7.55 2.83
C VAL A 158 -18.83 8.12 2.08
N GLY A 159 -20.05 7.67 2.42
CA GLY A 159 -21.26 8.07 1.72
C GLY A 159 -22.48 7.22 2.08
N GLN A 160 -23.44 7.19 1.18
CA GLN A 160 -24.74 6.53 1.36
C GLN A 160 -25.15 5.74 0.13
N LEU A 161 -25.80 4.58 0.32
CA LEU A 161 -26.40 3.80 -0.76
C LEU A 161 -27.61 4.54 -1.34
N THR A 162 -27.58 4.84 -2.66
CA THR A 162 -28.68 5.52 -3.37
C THR A 162 -29.49 4.60 -4.25
N LYS A 163 -28.85 3.60 -4.86
CA LYS A 163 -29.51 2.58 -5.68
C LYS A 163 -28.92 1.22 -5.36
N VAL A 164 -29.78 0.26 -5.07
CA VAL A 164 -29.38 -1.10 -4.73
C VAL A 164 -29.95 -2.06 -5.75
N GLY A 165 -29.04 -2.65 -6.56
CA GLY A 165 -29.38 -3.74 -7.47
C GLY A 165 -29.29 -5.10 -6.79
N SER A 166 -29.48 -6.18 -7.54
CA SER A 166 -29.40 -7.54 -6.98
C SER A 166 -28.01 -7.89 -6.43
N THR A 167 -26.96 -7.62 -7.19
CA THR A 167 -25.56 -7.98 -6.87
C THR A 167 -24.62 -6.79 -6.74
N THR A 168 -25.04 -5.61 -7.16
CA THR A 168 -24.26 -4.39 -7.13
C THR A 168 -25.08 -3.22 -6.61
N SER A 169 -24.43 -2.26 -5.98
CA SER A 169 -25.10 -1.05 -5.47
C SER A 169 -24.29 0.20 -5.79
N ARG A 170 -24.98 1.33 -5.83
CA ARG A 170 -24.40 2.64 -6.08
C ARG A 170 -24.34 3.43 -4.77
N VAL A 171 -23.16 3.96 -4.48
CA VAL A 171 -22.88 4.80 -3.30
C VAL A 171 -22.70 6.23 -3.77
N LEU A 172 -23.41 7.16 -3.18
CA LEU A 172 -23.22 8.60 -3.30
C LEU A 172 -22.19 9.02 -2.26
N LEU A 173 -21.08 9.61 -2.70
CA LEU A 173 -20.00 10.01 -1.80
C LEU A 173 -20.36 11.29 -1.04
N MET A 174 -19.75 11.47 0.13
CA MET A 174 -19.90 12.68 0.95
C MET A 174 -19.47 13.96 0.23
N THR A 175 -18.61 13.84 -0.78
CA THR A 175 -18.10 14.96 -1.59
C THR A 175 -19.03 15.37 -2.73
N ASP A 176 -20.10 14.61 -3.00
CA ASP A 176 -21.09 14.94 -4.02
C ASP A 176 -21.90 16.18 -3.62
N THR A 177 -22.17 17.06 -4.59
CA THR A 177 -22.87 18.34 -4.36
C THR A 177 -24.33 18.18 -3.90
N THR A 178 -24.90 17.00 -4.10
CA THR A 178 -26.27 16.68 -3.68
C THR A 178 -26.32 15.96 -2.33
N HIS A 179 -25.14 15.69 -1.73
CA HIS A 179 -25.04 14.97 -0.46
C HIS A 179 -24.97 15.94 0.73
N ALA A 180 -25.80 15.68 1.74
CA ALA A 180 -25.79 16.40 2.99
C ALA A 180 -25.93 15.44 4.17
N THR A 181 -25.09 15.61 5.18
CA THR A 181 -25.07 14.74 6.36
C THR A 181 -25.11 15.55 7.64
N PRO A 182 -26.03 15.25 8.56
CA PRO A 182 -26.05 15.87 9.87
C PRO A 182 -24.91 15.35 10.72
N VAL A 183 -24.08 16.28 11.20
CA VAL A 183 -22.92 16.03 12.03
C VAL A 183 -22.98 16.78 13.34
N ARG A 184 -22.08 16.42 14.26
CA ARG A 184 -21.79 17.20 15.46
C ARG A 184 -20.29 17.34 15.64
N ILE A 185 -19.87 18.42 16.23
CA ILE A 185 -18.48 18.65 16.63
C ILE A 185 -18.22 17.80 17.88
N LEU A 186 -17.21 16.94 17.83
CA LEU A 186 -16.90 16.01 18.94
C LEU A 186 -16.55 16.74 20.24
N ARG A 187 -15.93 17.94 20.16
CA ARG A 187 -15.45 18.71 21.31
C ARG A 187 -16.57 19.34 22.17
N ASN A 188 -17.58 19.92 21.54
CA ASN A 188 -18.60 20.73 22.21
C ASN A 188 -20.04 20.31 21.88
N ASP A 189 -20.22 19.22 21.17
CA ASP A 189 -21.52 18.64 20.78
C ASP A 189 -22.41 19.53 19.90
N VAL A 190 -21.84 20.61 19.34
CA VAL A 190 -22.54 21.52 18.42
C VAL A 190 -22.94 20.76 17.17
N ARG A 191 -24.23 20.82 16.85
CA ARG A 191 -24.81 20.13 15.67
C ARG A 191 -24.82 21.07 14.48
N THR A 192 -24.47 20.52 13.30
CA THR A 192 -24.45 21.22 12.02
C THR A 192 -24.63 20.21 10.88
N VAL A 193 -24.57 20.70 9.66
CA VAL A 193 -24.67 19.86 8.45
C VAL A 193 -23.39 20.00 7.62
N VAL A 194 -22.87 18.87 7.18
CA VAL A 194 -21.78 18.80 6.18
C VAL A 194 -22.40 18.60 4.82
N GLU A 195 -21.99 19.40 3.83
CA GLU A 195 -22.41 19.33 2.44
C GLU A 195 -21.20 19.08 1.54
N GLY A 196 -21.39 18.25 0.53
CA GLY A 196 -20.40 18.05 -0.55
C GLY A 196 -20.33 19.26 -1.47
N ILE A 197 -19.16 19.59 -1.96
CA ILE A 197 -18.93 20.73 -2.87
C ILE A 197 -18.37 20.31 -4.23
N GLY A 198 -18.36 19.02 -4.54
CA GLY A 198 -17.80 18.49 -5.80
C GLY A 198 -16.26 18.51 -5.85
N LYS A 199 -15.57 18.71 -4.73
CA LYS A 199 -14.12 18.64 -4.63
C LYS A 199 -13.72 17.36 -3.88
N ILE A 200 -12.69 16.68 -4.37
CA ILE A 200 -12.19 15.45 -3.75
C ILE A 200 -11.64 15.79 -2.36
N ASN A 201 -12.02 15.00 -1.36
CA ASN A 201 -11.59 15.11 0.03
C ASN A 201 -11.92 16.45 0.73
N VAL A 202 -12.84 17.23 0.19
CA VAL A 202 -13.27 18.48 0.78
C VAL A 202 -14.79 18.53 0.87
N VAL A 203 -15.28 18.87 2.05
CA VAL A 203 -16.70 19.10 2.34
C VAL A 203 -16.84 20.44 3.04
N LYS A 204 -18.01 21.03 3.02
CA LYS A 204 -18.31 22.31 3.62
C LYS A 204 -19.26 22.14 4.79
N LEU A 205 -19.01 22.86 5.88
CA LEU A 205 -20.00 23.04 6.92
C LEU A 205 -21.01 24.09 6.49
N SER A 206 -22.29 23.76 6.54
CA SER A 206 -23.40 24.64 6.22
C SER A 206 -24.22 24.95 7.48
N HIS A 207 -24.87 26.10 7.51
CA HIS A 207 -25.74 26.51 8.60
C HIS A 207 -25.01 26.65 9.97
N VAL A 208 -23.80 27.23 9.94
CA VAL A 208 -23.02 27.52 11.15
C VAL A 208 -23.22 29.00 11.54
N PRO A 209 -24.07 29.33 12.53
CA PRO A 209 -24.18 30.68 13.02
C PRO A 209 -22.83 31.20 13.54
N HIS A 210 -22.57 32.49 13.38
CA HIS A 210 -21.34 33.14 13.86
C HIS A 210 -21.06 32.97 15.36
N SER A 211 -22.12 32.74 16.15
CA SER A 211 -22.04 32.48 17.58
C SER A 211 -21.50 31.10 17.98
N LEU A 212 -21.38 30.18 17.03
CA LEU A 212 -20.91 28.84 17.34
C LEU A 212 -19.39 28.77 17.48
N ASP A 213 -18.94 28.10 18.55
CA ASP A 213 -17.51 27.82 18.77
C ASP A 213 -17.02 26.66 17.89
N VAL A 214 -16.56 27.01 16.69
CA VAL A 214 -15.88 26.09 15.76
C VAL A 214 -14.41 26.49 15.69
N ARG A 215 -13.51 25.52 15.78
CA ARG A 215 -12.06 25.72 15.74
C ARG A 215 -11.41 24.84 14.68
N ILE A 216 -10.32 25.30 14.11
CA ILE A 216 -9.45 24.48 13.26
C ILE A 216 -8.95 23.30 14.08
N GLY A 217 -9.03 22.09 13.51
CA GLY A 217 -8.72 20.83 14.20
C GLY A 217 -9.91 20.15 14.86
N ASP A 218 -11.09 20.78 14.91
CA ASP A 218 -12.30 20.11 15.40
C ASP A 218 -12.67 18.92 14.54
N VAL A 219 -12.93 17.78 15.18
CA VAL A 219 -13.38 16.54 14.52
C VAL A 219 -14.90 16.56 14.42
N LEU A 220 -15.41 16.33 13.22
CA LEU A 220 -16.83 16.20 12.92
C LEU A 220 -17.20 14.73 12.91
N VAL A 221 -18.23 14.37 13.66
CA VAL A 221 -18.76 13.02 13.71
C VAL A 221 -20.24 13.01 13.35
N THR A 222 -20.75 11.90 12.87
CA THR A 222 -22.19 11.75 12.58
C THR A 222 -23.01 11.98 13.85
N SER A 223 -24.11 12.75 13.72
CA SER A 223 -24.98 13.08 14.87
C SER A 223 -26.03 12.02 15.17
N GLY A 224 -26.23 11.05 14.27
CA GLY A 224 -27.32 10.05 14.37
C GLY A 224 -28.71 10.58 14.02
N LEU A 225 -28.85 11.86 13.69
CA LEU A 225 -30.12 12.46 13.28
C LEU A 225 -30.59 11.87 11.94
N GLY A 226 -31.88 11.64 11.81
CA GLY A 226 -32.45 11.04 10.60
C GLY A 226 -32.30 9.51 10.50
N GLY A 227 -31.53 8.88 11.40
CA GLY A 227 -31.39 7.41 11.44
C GLY A 227 -30.57 6.77 10.31
N THR A 228 -30.18 7.55 9.30
CA THR A 228 -29.39 7.09 8.15
C THR A 228 -27.95 6.72 8.53
N PHE A 229 -27.30 7.61 9.24
CA PHE A 229 -25.93 7.43 9.70
C PHE A 229 -25.91 7.07 11.18
N PRO A 230 -25.24 5.96 11.57
CA PRO A 230 -25.06 5.65 12.98
C PRO A 230 -24.22 6.74 13.64
N GLU A 231 -24.59 7.13 14.86
CA GLU A 231 -23.95 8.22 15.60
C GLU A 231 -22.48 7.92 15.95
N GLY A 232 -21.62 8.94 15.88
CA GLY A 232 -20.25 8.91 16.39
C GLY A 232 -19.20 8.44 15.40
N TYR A 233 -19.53 8.24 14.11
CA TYR A 233 -18.53 7.94 13.10
C TYR A 233 -17.84 9.20 12.60
N PRO A 234 -16.50 9.23 12.43
CA PRO A 234 -15.78 10.35 11.85
C PRO A 234 -16.29 10.68 10.45
N VAL A 235 -16.34 11.96 10.12
CA VAL A 235 -16.76 12.48 8.81
C VAL A 235 -15.69 13.36 8.20
N ALA A 236 -15.19 14.35 8.95
CA ALA A 236 -14.18 15.28 8.49
C ALA A 236 -13.48 15.95 9.69
N VAL A 237 -12.41 16.68 9.38
CA VAL A 237 -11.74 17.58 10.34
C VAL A 237 -11.78 18.98 9.78
N VAL A 238 -12.07 19.96 10.63
CA VAL A 238 -12.08 21.38 10.25
C VAL A 238 -10.65 21.83 9.93
N THR A 239 -10.38 22.18 8.69
CA THR A 239 -9.06 22.64 8.24
C THR A 239 -9.00 24.15 8.02
N GLU A 240 -10.13 24.76 7.68
CA GLU A 240 -10.23 26.18 7.37
C GLU A 240 -11.57 26.73 7.85
N ILE A 241 -11.56 27.96 8.35
CA ILE A 241 -12.76 28.70 8.76
C ILE A 241 -12.80 29.99 7.96
N ASN A 242 -13.75 30.09 7.05
CA ASN A 242 -14.01 31.30 6.29
C ASN A 242 -15.30 31.95 6.86
N ARG A 243 -15.15 33.08 7.51
CA ARG A 243 -16.29 33.85 8.07
C ARG A 243 -16.71 34.88 7.04
N ASP A 244 -17.82 34.65 6.39
CA ASP A 244 -18.44 35.63 5.48
C ASP A 244 -19.27 36.59 6.30
N GLU A 245 -18.77 37.84 6.48
CA GLU A 245 -19.46 38.88 7.26
C GLU A 245 -20.80 39.32 6.66
N GLY A 246 -21.13 38.87 5.46
CA GLY A 246 -22.37 39.23 4.74
C GLY A 246 -23.51 38.23 4.85
N ARG A 247 -23.32 37.09 5.56
CA ARG A 247 -24.37 36.08 5.75
C ARG A 247 -24.58 35.77 7.21
N PRO A 248 -25.85 35.75 7.67
CA PRO A 248 -26.18 35.42 9.06
C PRO A 248 -25.81 34.01 9.47
#